data_3de4ebfdb8d21cbef78d91ce9d4a5c40
#
_entry.id   3de4ebfdb8d21cbef78d91ce9d4a5c40
#
_cell.length_a   1.000
_cell.length_b   1.000
_cell.length_c   1.000
_cell.angle_alpha   90.00
_cell.angle_beta   90.00
_cell.angle_gamma   90.00
#
_symmetry.space_group_name_H-M   'P 1'
#
loop_
_entity.id
_entity.type
_entity.pdbx_description
1 polymer ?
#
loop_
_entity_poly.entity_id
_entity_poly.type
_entity_poly.pdbx_seq_one_letter_code
_entity_poly.pdbx_strand_id
1 'polypeptide(L)'
;MPGMTRQGGQVWAHVGQAFRETAYDVVVVGAGRMGSACALFLRQLAPDVRLLLVERGGLPNEEGATILAPGVWTALDVPAGREREAAWVRRALAHDFGNVTFGPRPLLDLHAEEGEGRLPSADLLAQFPEAAGLFDPAALPFARVDLEAATYRPGAVALACGQRAVRAGADLLLNTHAHLTPGGVRLDRLTVTNTHQIVTHETHELHAGLVVVAMGADGPHAAEHELGLHTTHGRAYRQLPRLNTPSTDHTPTLRAGGLILRPQHGGFTLVPPIHHRDPHGYRPTGGRLTGVPVGVRRETLEDLLRLMAALPPLATEALEVGHSLADVPGAWLALPEGRADTPPCHQHLTEGVHLLLGGPLADPLGLAVAYDLAARVAGVGERPWA
;
A
#
# COMPACT_ATOMS: atom_id res chain seq x y z
N MET A 1 9.68 29.01 -31.45
CA MET A 1 10.80 28.13 -31.03
C MET A 1 10.21 26.81 -30.63
N PRO A 2 10.50 25.67 -31.25
CA PRO A 2 10.02 24.38 -30.78
C PRO A 2 10.70 24.11 -29.44
N GLY A 3 9.89 23.91 -28.40
CA GLY A 3 10.37 23.67 -27.05
C GLY A 3 11.27 22.43 -27.00
N MET A 4 12.46 22.59 -26.44
CA MET A 4 13.30 21.47 -26.05
C MET A 4 12.49 20.58 -25.13
N THR A 5 12.15 19.37 -25.59
CA THR A 5 11.57 18.33 -24.75
C THR A 5 12.54 18.08 -23.59
N ARG A 6 12.11 18.43 -22.37
CA ARG A 6 12.85 18.12 -21.11
C ARG A 6 13.07 16.62 -21.10
N GLN A 7 14.32 16.18 -21.19
CA GLN A 7 14.69 14.79 -21.01
C GLN A 7 14.63 14.47 -19.51
N GLY A 8 13.50 13.95 -19.02
CA GLY A 8 13.28 13.58 -17.64
C GLY A 8 12.78 14.73 -16.75
N GLY A 9 12.14 14.37 -15.62
CA GLY A 9 11.72 15.30 -14.58
C GLY A 9 12.84 15.66 -13.64
N GLN A 10 12.66 16.74 -12.90
CA GLN A 10 13.58 17.18 -11.86
C GLN A 10 13.25 16.55 -10.52
N VAL A 11 14.28 16.26 -9.70
CA VAL A 11 14.13 15.74 -8.35
C VAL A 11 14.72 16.72 -7.36
N TRP A 12 13.90 17.15 -6.40
CA TRP A 12 14.34 17.95 -5.25
C TRP A 12 14.27 17.08 -3.99
N ALA A 13 15.41 16.54 -3.61
CA ALA A 13 15.51 15.63 -2.46
C ALA A 13 15.89 16.35 -1.15
N HIS A 14 16.48 17.55 -1.24
CA HIS A 14 17.02 18.27 -0.09
C HIS A 14 16.55 19.72 -0.06
N VAL A 15 16.37 20.28 1.13
CA VAL A 15 15.98 21.68 1.34
C VAL A 15 16.96 22.70 0.77
N GLY A 16 18.24 22.32 0.56
CA GLY A 16 19.21 23.18 -0.12
C GLY A 16 19.04 23.30 -1.64
N GLN A 17 18.17 22.50 -2.25
CA GLN A 17 17.84 22.62 -3.67
C GLN A 17 16.65 23.56 -3.82
N ALA A 18 16.89 24.74 -4.39
CA ALA A 18 15.83 25.75 -4.54
C ALA A 18 14.69 25.24 -5.43
N PHE A 19 13.49 25.19 -4.87
CA PHE A 19 12.25 24.93 -5.59
C PHE A 19 11.62 26.28 -5.97
N ARG A 20 11.38 26.54 -7.25
CA ARG A 20 10.90 27.82 -7.74
C ARG A 20 9.64 27.74 -8.61
N GLU A 21 9.12 26.52 -8.77
CA GLU A 21 7.91 26.31 -9.56
C GLU A 21 6.69 26.85 -8.80
N THR A 22 5.78 27.49 -9.53
CA THR A 22 4.60 28.12 -8.94
C THR A 22 3.28 27.48 -9.41
N ALA A 23 3.34 26.64 -10.47
CA ALA A 23 2.15 25.98 -11.01
C ALA A 23 2.48 24.67 -11.70
N TYR A 24 1.53 23.73 -11.62
CA TYR A 24 1.49 22.48 -12.38
C TYR A 24 0.08 22.21 -12.88
N ASP A 25 -0.04 21.44 -13.95
CA ASP A 25 -1.36 21.00 -14.43
C ASP A 25 -1.94 19.96 -13.47
N VAL A 26 -1.09 19.03 -12.98
CA VAL A 26 -1.46 17.99 -12.02
C VAL A 26 -0.43 17.90 -10.90
N VAL A 27 -0.90 17.84 -9.66
CA VAL A 27 -0.10 17.53 -8.48
C VAL A 27 -0.62 16.24 -7.85
N VAL A 28 0.25 15.24 -7.72
CA VAL A 28 -0.05 13.98 -6.99
C VAL A 28 0.60 14.08 -5.63
N VAL A 29 -0.20 14.10 -4.57
CA VAL A 29 0.27 14.19 -3.18
C VAL A 29 0.32 12.81 -2.56
N GLY A 30 1.53 12.34 -2.23
CA GLY A 30 1.84 11.01 -1.72
C GLY A 30 2.44 10.10 -2.80
N ALA A 31 3.71 9.69 -2.62
CA ALA A 31 4.42 8.79 -3.52
C ALA A 31 4.43 7.34 -3.01
N GLY A 32 3.41 6.94 -2.27
CA GLY A 32 3.14 5.54 -2.01
C GLY A 32 2.80 4.77 -3.30
N ARG A 33 2.50 3.48 -3.17
CA ARG A 33 2.17 2.61 -4.32
C ARG A 33 1.13 3.21 -5.27
N MET A 34 0.05 3.78 -4.71
CA MET A 34 -1.06 4.32 -5.49
C MET A 34 -0.67 5.60 -6.24
N GLY A 35 -0.08 6.57 -5.52
CA GLY A 35 0.30 7.85 -6.12
C GLY A 35 1.44 7.72 -7.13
N SER A 36 2.47 6.92 -6.83
CA SER A 36 3.55 6.66 -7.80
C SER A 36 3.06 5.96 -9.07
N ALA A 37 2.13 4.99 -8.94
CA ALA A 37 1.52 4.33 -10.09
C ALA A 37 0.65 5.31 -10.91
N CYS A 38 -0.18 6.13 -10.24
CA CYS A 38 -0.99 7.15 -10.89
C CYS A 38 -0.10 8.16 -11.67
N ALA A 39 0.98 8.65 -11.04
CA ALA A 39 1.93 9.56 -11.68
C ALA A 39 2.59 8.93 -12.92
N LEU A 40 2.99 7.65 -12.84
CA LEU A 40 3.54 6.92 -13.99
C LEU A 40 2.53 6.83 -15.14
N PHE A 41 1.29 6.40 -14.84
CA PHE A 41 0.27 6.23 -15.87
C PHE A 41 -0.16 7.58 -16.46
N LEU A 42 -0.24 8.65 -15.67
CA LEU A 42 -0.47 10.00 -16.18
C LEU A 42 0.61 10.42 -17.19
N ARG A 43 1.88 10.16 -16.88
CA ARG A 43 2.98 10.46 -17.81
C ARG A 43 2.94 9.63 -19.09
N GLN A 44 2.40 8.42 -19.03
CA GLN A 44 2.22 7.55 -20.21
C GLN A 44 1.03 7.98 -21.08
N LEU A 45 -0.07 8.40 -20.47
CA LEU A 45 -1.32 8.70 -21.14
C LEU A 45 -1.44 10.17 -21.54
N ALA A 46 -0.79 11.08 -20.83
CA ALA A 46 -0.81 12.52 -21.06
C ALA A 46 0.62 13.11 -20.96
N PRO A 47 1.51 12.84 -21.92
CA PRO A 47 2.92 13.23 -21.84
C PRO A 47 3.16 14.73 -21.83
N ASP A 48 2.21 15.54 -22.26
CA ASP A 48 2.31 17.01 -22.31
C ASP A 48 1.93 17.69 -20.99
N VAL A 49 1.28 16.96 -20.06
CA VAL A 49 0.86 17.49 -18.76
C VAL A 49 2.07 17.74 -17.86
N ARG A 50 2.17 18.94 -17.28
CA ARG A 50 3.16 19.22 -16.23
C ARG A 50 2.72 18.58 -14.93
N LEU A 51 3.47 17.55 -14.50
CA LEU A 51 3.12 16.71 -13.36
C LEU A 51 4.17 16.85 -12.25
N LEU A 52 3.72 17.15 -11.03
CA LEU A 52 4.51 17.07 -9.80
C LEU A 52 4.04 15.93 -8.93
N LEU A 53 4.96 15.08 -8.48
CA LEU A 53 4.76 14.09 -7.43
C LEU A 53 5.40 14.61 -6.14
N VAL A 54 4.62 14.71 -5.06
CA VAL A 54 5.09 15.21 -3.76
C VAL A 54 5.08 14.08 -2.74
N GLU A 55 6.16 13.94 -1.95
CA GLU A 55 6.26 12.94 -0.90
C GLU A 55 6.85 13.54 0.37
N ARG A 56 6.21 13.22 1.51
CA ARG A 56 6.62 13.71 2.83
C ARG A 56 7.97 13.15 3.28
N GLY A 57 8.28 11.95 2.87
CA GLY A 57 9.54 11.26 3.19
C GLY A 57 10.37 10.94 1.97
N GLY A 58 11.02 9.79 2.00
CA GLY A 58 11.75 9.21 0.87
C GLY A 58 10.85 8.46 -0.12
N LEU A 59 11.46 7.93 -1.16
CA LEU A 59 10.78 7.07 -2.14
C LEU A 59 11.50 5.69 -2.17
N PRO A 60 10.84 4.61 -1.70
CA PRO A 60 9.55 4.58 -1.02
C PRO A 60 9.62 5.19 0.39
N ASN A 61 8.49 5.68 0.91
CA ASN A 61 8.42 6.19 2.27
C ASN A 61 8.41 5.03 3.28
N GLU A 62 9.39 4.98 4.18
CA GLU A 62 9.57 3.91 5.17
C GLU A 62 8.47 3.88 6.24
N GLU A 63 7.81 5.02 6.50
CA GLU A 63 6.69 5.12 7.43
C GLU A 63 5.34 4.85 6.76
N GLY A 64 5.33 4.66 5.45
CA GLY A 64 4.11 4.47 4.67
C GLY A 64 3.57 3.04 4.70
N ALA A 65 2.24 2.90 4.62
CA ALA A 65 1.56 1.60 4.52
C ALA A 65 2.05 0.74 3.34
N THR A 66 2.62 1.34 2.32
CA THR A 66 3.11 0.66 1.13
C THR A 66 4.23 -0.33 1.44
N ILE A 67 5.21 0.05 2.26
CA ILE A 67 6.33 -0.86 2.64
C ILE A 67 5.83 -2.03 3.48
N LEU A 68 4.84 -1.77 4.33
CA LEU A 68 4.24 -2.73 5.24
C LEU A 68 2.98 -3.40 4.66
N ALA A 69 2.71 -3.23 3.36
CA ALA A 69 1.64 -3.97 2.71
C ALA A 69 2.00 -5.46 2.56
N PRO A 70 1.01 -6.38 2.59
CA PRO A 70 1.26 -7.82 2.49
C PRO A 70 2.07 -8.20 1.26
N GLY A 71 1.81 -7.58 0.12
CA GLY A 71 2.42 -7.95 -1.14
C GLY A 71 2.09 -9.38 -1.53
N VAL A 72 0.85 -9.78 -1.32
CA VAL A 72 0.30 -11.08 -1.73
C VAL A 72 -0.78 -10.81 -2.77
N TRP A 73 -0.50 -11.19 -4.01
CA TRP A 73 -1.50 -11.22 -5.06
C TRP A 73 -2.19 -12.58 -5.05
N THR A 74 -3.52 -12.59 -4.98
CA THR A 74 -4.32 -13.81 -5.07
C THR A 74 -5.66 -13.53 -5.73
N ALA A 75 -6.13 -14.49 -6.55
CA ALA A 75 -7.44 -14.42 -7.17
C ALA A 75 -8.58 -14.57 -6.13
N LEU A 76 -8.30 -15.19 -4.98
CA LEU A 76 -9.29 -15.39 -3.92
C LEU A 76 -9.79 -14.07 -3.29
N ASP A 77 -9.03 -12.99 -3.43
CA ASP A 77 -9.37 -11.66 -2.89
C ASP A 77 -10.00 -10.74 -3.94
N VAL A 78 -10.20 -11.23 -5.15
CA VAL A 78 -10.75 -10.43 -6.25
C VAL A 78 -12.28 -10.45 -6.19
N PRO A 79 -12.92 -9.29 -6.06
CA PRO A 79 -14.38 -9.20 -6.14
C PRO A 79 -14.90 -9.66 -7.51
N ALA A 80 -16.08 -10.27 -7.53
CA ALA A 80 -16.73 -10.68 -8.75
C ALA A 80 -16.87 -9.52 -9.76
N GLY A 81 -16.53 -9.79 -11.02
CA GLY A 81 -16.56 -8.83 -12.12
C GLY A 81 -15.28 -7.99 -12.27
N ARG A 82 -14.25 -8.19 -11.39
CA ARG A 82 -12.97 -7.49 -11.48
C ARG A 82 -11.79 -8.40 -11.84
N GLU A 83 -12.06 -9.60 -12.32
CA GLU A 83 -11.05 -10.63 -12.61
C GLU A 83 -10.09 -10.18 -13.72
N ARG A 84 -10.60 -9.47 -14.75
CA ARG A 84 -9.76 -8.94 -15.85
C ARG A 84 -8.77 -7.88 -15.36
N GLU A 85 -9.22 -7.00 -14.47
CA GLU A 85 -8.36 -6.00 -13.84
C GLU A 85 -7.25 -6.66 -13.01
N ALA A 86 -7.63 -7.62 -12.17
CA ALA A 86 -6.68 -8.36 -11.33
C ALA A 86 -5.67 -9.15 -12.18
N ALA A 87 -6.11 -9.80 -13.26
CA ALA A 87 -5.23 -10.50 -14.19
C ALA A 87 -4.26 -9.52 -14.89
N TRP A 88 -4.72 -8.33 -15.27
CA TRP A 88 -3.84 -7.30 -15.81
C TRP A 88 -2.81 -6.84 -14.77
N VAL A 89 -3.24 -6.57 -13.52
CA VAL A 89 -2.32 -6.21 -12.43
C VAL A 89 -1.26 -7.29 -12.21
N ARG A 90 -1.65 -8.57 -12.20
CA ARG A 90 -0.71 -9.69 -12.07
C ARG A 90 0.35 -9.68 -13.18
N ARG A 91 -0.08 -9.51 -14.43
CA ARG A 91 0.85 -9.42 -15.58
C ARG A 91 1.79 -8.22 -15.46
N ALA A 92 1.26 -7.06 -15.08
CA ALA A 92 2.05 -5.86 -14.89
C ALA A 92 3.11 -6.05 -13.79
N LEU A 93 2.74 -6.62 -12.64
CA LEU A 93 3.68 -6.94 -11.56
C LEU A 93 4.75 -7.94 -11.97
N ALA A 94 4.39 -8.94 -12.79
CA ALA A 94 5.33 -9.97 -13.22
C ALA A 94 6.32 -9.47 -14.28
N HIS A 95 5.92 -8.56 -15.16
CA HIS A 95 6.68 -8.25 -16.38
C HIS A 95 7.08 -6.78 -16.51
N ASP A 96 6.27 -5.83 -16.04
CA ASP A 96 6.48 -4.43 -16.36
C ASP A 96 7.35 -3.68 -15.35
N PHE A 97 7.44 -4.16 -14.11
CA PHE A 97 8.13 -3.45 -13.03
C PHE A 97 9.51 -4.00 -12.68
N GLY A 98 9.99 -5.02 -13.36
CA GLY A 98 11.35 -5.52 -13.19
C GLY A 98 11.61 -6.08 -11.79
N ASN A 99 12.46 -5.42 -11.01
CA ASN A 99 12.94 -5.91 -9.71
C ASN A 99 11.94 -5.83 -8.53
N VAL A 100 10.65 -5.93 -8.77
CA VAL A 100 9.65 -5.94 -7.67
C VAL A 100 9.61 -7.28 -6.93
N THR A 101 10.50 -8.21 -7.29
CA THR A 101 10.58 -9.55 -6.70
C THR A 101 9.24 -10.31 -6.75
N PHE A 102 8.50 -10.16 -7.87
CA PHE A 102 7.29 -10.93 -8.10
C PHE A 102 7.68 -12.40 -8.31
N GLY A 103 7.24 -13.26 -7.39
CA GLY A 103 7.49 -14.70 -7.41
C GLY A 103 6.20 -15.49 -7.22
N PRO A 104 5.92 -16.50 -8.10
CA PRO A 104 4.82 -17.42 -7.88
C PRO A 104 4.95 -18.07 -6.49
N ARG A 105 3.88 -18.05 -5.71
CA ARG A 105 3.84 -18.66 -4.39
C ARG A 105 2.40 -19.03 -4.06
N PRO A 106 2.05 -20.33 -4.11
CA PRO A 106 0.70 -20.78 -3.81
C PRO A 106 0.17 -20.25 -2.49
N LEU A 107 -1.12 -19.98 -2.43
CA LEU A 107 -1.83 -19.63 -1.22
C LEU A 107 -2.77 -20.76 -0.81
N LEU A 108 -2.64 -21.22 0.42
CA LEU A 108 -3.56 -22.13 1.08
C LEU A 108 -4.43 -21.32 2.06
N ASP A 109 -5.70 -21.15 1.74
CA ASP A 109 -6.70 -20.46 2.57
C ASP A 109 -7.45 -21.49 3.40
N LEU A 110 -7.08 -21.64 4.67
CA LEU A 110 -7.44 -22.72 5.58
C LEU A 110 -8.71 -22.37 6.36
N HIS A 111 -9.61 -23.34 6.52
CA HIS A 111 -10.92 -23.16 7.14
C HIS A 111 -11.27 -24.31 8.08
N ALA A 112 -12.00 -23.98 9.16
CA ALA A 112 -12.55 -24.97 10.08
C ALA A 112 -13.82 -25.64 9.53
N GLU A 113 -14.53 -24.99 8.62
CA GLU A 113 -15.84 -25.43 8.10
C GLU A 113 -15.73 -25.80 6.63
N GLU A 114 -16.56 -26.75 6.20
CA GLU A 114 -16.74 -27.07 4.79
C GLU A 114 -17.37 -25.89 4.03
N GLY A 115 -17.07 -25.78 2.73
CA GLY A 115 -17.63 -24.73 1.89
C GLY A 115 -17.30 -24.94 0.41
N GLU A 116 -17.92 -24.16 -0.44
CA GLU A 116 -17.75 -24.26 -1.88
C GLU A 116 -16.28 -24.04 -2.29
N GLY A 117 -15.78 -24.95 -3.14
CA GLY A 117 -14.40 -24.90 -3.66
C GLY A 117 -13.32 -25.20 -2.61
N ARG A 118 -13.69 -25.73 -1.44
CA ARG A 118 -12.76 -26.20 -0.42
C ARG A 118 -12.43 -27.66 -0.58
N LEU A 119 -11.17 -28.00 -0.40
CA LEU A 119 -10.62 -29.35 -0.45
C LEU A 119 -10.21 -29.78 0.96
N PRO A 120 -10.11 -31.12 1.25
CA PRO A 120 -9.52 -31.58 2.49
C PRO A 120 -8.09 -31.09 2.64
N SER A 121 -7.80 -30.39 3.72
CA SER A 121 -6.47 -29.77 3.92
C SER A 121 -5.36 -30.81 4.14
N ALA A 122 -5.69 -31.98 4.68
CA ALA A 122 -4.77 -33.08 4.84
C ALA A 122 -4.21 -33.59 3.49
N ASP A 123 -5.01 -33.60 2.44
CA ASP A 123 -4.59 -34.04 1.10
C ASP A 123 -3.59 -33.07 0.47
N LEU A 124 -3.62 -31.81 0.89
CA LEU A 124 -2.70 -30.80 0.39
C LEU A 124 -1.28 -30.93 0.96
N LEU A 125 -1.10 -31.61 2.09
CA LEU A 125 0.24 -31.85 2.65
C LEU A 125 1.10 -32.75 1.75
N ALA A 126 0.48 -33.63 0.94
CA ALA A 126 1.19 -34.40 -0.06
C ALA A 126 1.69 -33.52 -1.23
N GLN A 127 0.93 -32.49 -1.57
CA GLN A 127 1.28 -31.53 -2.64
C GLN A 127 2.20 -30.41 -2.14
N PHE A 128 2.07 -30.00 -0.88
CA PHE A 128 2.85 -28.95 -0.24
C PHE A 128 3.52 -29.46 1.04
N PRO A 129 4.54 -30.34 0.94
CA PRO A 129 5.17 -30.94 2.11
C PRO A 129 5.80 -29.90 3.06
N GLU A 130 6.21 -28.73 2.55
CA GLU A 130 6.74 -27.64 3.38
C GLU A 130 5.68 -26.95 4.23
N ALA A 131 4.39 -27.25 4.02
CA ALA A 131 3.34 -26.80 4.91
C ALA A 131 3.13 -27.73 6.13
N ALA A 132 3.80 -28.88 6.16
CA ALA A 132 3.70 -29.82 7.26
C ALA A 132 4.19 -29.16 8.58
N GLY A 133 3.37 -29.28 9.62
CA GLY A 133 3.64 -28.65 10.91
C GLY A 133 3.34 -27.17 11.00
N LEU A 134 2.98 -26.50 9.91
CA LEU A 134 2.59 -25.08 9.92
C LEU A 134 1.11 -24.89 10.29
N PHE A 135 0.28 -25.89 10.07
CA PHE A 135 -1.11 -25.91 10.49
C PHE A 135 -1.53 -27.31 10.93
N ASP A 136 -2.60 -27.38 11.73
CA ASP A 136 -3.22 -28.64 12.15
C ASP A 136 -4.43 -28.97 11.25
N PRO A 137 -4.38 -30.03 10.43
CA PRO A 137 -5.50 -30.42 9.59
C PRO A 137 -6.74 -30.87 10.38
N ALA A 138 -6.60 -31.23 11.66
CA ALA A 138 -7.74 -31.55 12.51
C ALA A 138 -8.50 -30.28 12.94
N ALA A 139 -7.78 -29.18 13.16
CA ALA A 139 -8.37 -27.89 13.50
C ALA A 139 -8.85 -27.11 12.25
N LEU A 140 -8.17 -27.28 11.12
CA LEU A 140 -8.44 -26.63 9.84
C LEU A 140 -8.57 -27.66 8.74
N PRO A 141 -9.67 -28.46 8.74
CA PRO A 141 -9.83 -29.62 7.85
C PRO A 141 -10.04 -29.26 6.38
N PHE A 142 -10.33 -28.02 6.06
CA PHE A 142 -10.62 -27.59 4.69
C PHE A 142 -9.73 -26.45 4.24
N ALA A 143 -9.44 -26.37 2.94
CA ALA A 143 -8.71 -25.28 2.33
C ALA A 143 -9.21 -24.94 0.93
N ARG A 144 -9.16 -23.66 0.58
CA ARG A 144 -9.15 -23.20 -0.82
C ARG A 144 -7.70 -23.00 -1.24
N VAL A 145 -7.39 -23.31 -2.50
CA VAL A 145 -6.03 -23.21 -3.03
C VAL A 145 -6.01 -22.27 -4.21
N ASP A 146 -5.09 -21.31 -4.17
CA ASP A 146 -4.74 -20.50 -5.33
C ASP A 146 -3.29 -20.82 -5.75
N LEU A 147 -3.15 -21.62 -6.80
CA LEU A 147 -1.86 -22.02 -7.36
C LEU A 147 -1.17 -20.87 -8.12
N GLU A 148 -1.94 -19.88 -8.56
CA GLU A 148 -1.45 -18.71 -9.28
C GLU A 148 -1.10 -17.53 -8.38
N ALA A 149 -1.34 -17.66 -7.08
CA ALA A 149 -0.96 -16.65 -6.12
C ALA A 149 0.54 -16.35 -6.18
N ALA A 150 0.90 -15.15 -5.83
CA ALA A 150 2.27 -14.69 -5.88
C ALA A 150 2.57 -13.71 -4.75
N THR A 151 3.84 -13.62 -4.39
CA THR A 151 4.33 -12.59 -3.47
C THR A 151 5.19 -11.59 -4.21
N TYR A 152 5.20 -10.34 -3.74
CA TYR A 152 6.03 -9.28 -4.30
C TYR A 152 6.33 -8.21 -3.22
N ARG A 153 7.16 -7.23 -3.56
CA ARG A 153 7.49 -6.10 -2.66
C ARG A 153 6.75 -4.83 -3.08
N PRO A 154 5.67 -4.43 -2.37
CA PRO A 154 4.91 -3.22 -2.72
C PRO A 154 5.74 -1.93 -2.68
N GLY A 155 6.71 -1.82 -1.77
CA GLY A 155 7.66 -0.70 -1.76
C GLY A 155 8.52 -0.61 -3.01
N ALA A 156 8.93 -1.76 -3.57
CA ALA A 156 9.67 -1.79 -4.84
C ALA A 156 8.79 -1.37 -6.03
N VAL A 157 7.47 -1.65 -5.99
CA VAL A 157 6.52 -1.15 -7.00
C VAL A 157 6.43 0.38 -6.93
N ALA A 158 6.27 0.95 -5.73
CA ALA A 158 6.23 2.40 -5.55
C ALA A 158 7.51 3.07 -6.08
N LEU A 159 8.67 2.52 -5.72
CA LEU A 159 9.97 3.00 -6.21
C LEU A 159 10.07 2.92 -7.74
N ALA A 160 9.75 1.76 -8.32
CA ALA A 160 9.83 1.56 -9.78
C ALA A 160 8.88 2.51 -10.54
N CYS A 161 7.64 2.66 -10.06
CA CYS A 161 6.66 3.59 -10.65
C CYS A 161 7.15 5.03 -10.56
N GLY A 162 7.58 5.49 -9.37
CA GLY A 162 8.05 6.87 -9.18
C GLY A 162 9.29 7.18 -10.01
N GLN A 163 10.28 6.29 -10.03
CA GLN A 163 11.48 6.46 -10.88
C GLN A 163 11.13 6.51 -12.37
N ARG A 164 10.21 5.67 -12.83
CA ARG A 164 9.77 5.66 -14.24
C ARG A 164 8.95 6.91 -14.56
N ALA A 165 8.11 7.39 -13.63
CA ALA A 165 7.39 8.66 -13.80
C ALA A 165 8.38 9.83 -13.97
N VAL A 166 9.43 9.89 -13.14
CA VAL A 166 10.49 10.93 -13.26
C VAL A 166 11.23 10.81 -14.60
N ARG A 167 11.63 9.60 -15.00
CA ARG A 167 12.26 9.42 -16.32
C ARG A 167 11.35 9.83 -17.47
N ALA A 168 10.04 9.67 -17.31
CA ALA A 168 9.04 10.11 -18.28
C ALA A 168 8.68 11.61 -18.18
N GLY A 169 9.36 12.37 -17.31
CA GLY A 169 9.22 13.83 -17.20
C GLY A 169 8.32 14.33 -16.07
N ALA A 170 7.93 13.49 -15.09
CA ALA A 170 7.31 13.96 -13.86
C ALA A 170 8.36 14.58 -12.95
N ASP A 171 8.08 15.73 -12.37
CA ASP A 171 8.90 16.32 -11.32
C ASP A 171 8.60 15.62 -9.98
N LEU A 172 9.60 15.51 -9.10
CA LEU A 172 9.49 14.83 -7.80
C LEU A 172 10.05 15.70 -6.68
N LEU A 173 9.23 15.96 -5.68
CA LEU A 173 9.59 16.73 -4.49
C LEU A 173 9.51 15.83 -3.25
N LEU A 174 10.66 15.51 -2.66
CA LEU A 174 10.78 14.68 -1.46
C LEU A 174 10.94 15.53 -0.21
N ASN A 175 10.77 14.91 0.96
CA ASN A 175 10.87 15.55 2.27
C ASN A 175 9.99 16.80 2.34
N THR A 176 8.79 16.71 1.80
CA THR A 176 7.86 17.84 1.68
C THR A 176 6.47 17.45 2.10
N HIS A 177 5.94 18.12 3.12
CA HIS A 177 4.54 17.99 3.51
C HIS A 177 3.69 18.90 2.62
N ALA A 178 2.65 18.33 2.02
CA ALA A 178 1.69 19.09 1.23
C ALA A 178 0.39 19.24 2.02
N HIS A 179 -0.07 20.48 2.12
CA HIS A 179 -1.40 20.85 2.62
C HIS A 179 -2.30 21.18 1.44
N LEU A 180 -3.52 20.68 1.46
CA LEU A 180 -4.49 20.96 0.41
C LEU A 180 -5.03 22.39 0.57
N THR A 181 -5.09 23.13 -0.53
CA THR A 181 -5.66 24.49 -0.55
C THR A 181 -6.64 24.61 -1.73
N PRO A 182 -7.60 25.56 -1.67
CA PRO A 182 -8.42 25.85 -2.85
C PRO A 182 -7.57 26.24 -4.05
N GLY A 183 -7.61 25.42 -5.12
CA GLY A 183 -6.84 25.67 -6.36
C GLY A 183 -5.38 25.22 -6.35
N GLY A 184 -4.96 24.39 -5.36
CA GLY A 184 -3.62 23.85 -5.35
C GLY A 184 -3.17 23.21 -4.05
N VAL A 185 -1.92 23.43 -3.68
CA VAL A 185 -1.32 22.91 -2.45
C VAL A 185 -0.33 23.92 -1.86
N ARG A 186 -0.24 23.96 -0.54
CA ARG A 186 0.87 24.58 0.18
C ARG A 186 1.90 23.50 0.52
N LEU A 187 3.15 23.74 0.22
CA LEU A 187 4.26 22.82 0.36
C LEU A 187 5.20 23.29 1.46
N ASP A 188 5.33 22.50 2.52
CA ASP A 188 6.29 22.74 3.60
C ASP A 188 7.48 21.80 3.42
N ARG A 189 8.66 22.35 3.08
CA ARG A 189 9.89 21.57 2.92
C ARG A 189 10.53 21.30 4.27
N LEU A 190 10.78 20.02 4.55
CA LEU A 190 11.10 19.54 5.87
C LEU A 190 12.50 18.95 5.97
N THR A 191 13.10 19.02 7.16
CA THR A 191 14.13 18.09 7.60
C THR A 191 13.76 17.47 8.93
N VAL A 192 14.20 16.22 9.12
CA VAL A 192 14.12 15.53 10.41
C VAL A 192 15.48 15.60 11.05
N THR A 193 15.58 16.21 12.23
CA THR A 193 16.83 16.31 12.98
C THR A 193 17.21 14.97 13.62
N ASN A 194 18.45 14.83 14.06
CA ASN A 194 18.91 13.64 14.80
C ASN A 194 18.14 13.39 16.11
N THR A 195 17.46 14.42 16.63
CA THR A 195 16.57 14.33 17.80
C THR A 195 15.12 14.05 17.40
N HIS A 196 14.90 13.67 16.14
CA HIS A 196 13.60 13.41 15.55
C HIS A 196 12.63 14.61 15.56
N GLN A 197 13.13 15.83 15.63
CA GLN A 197 12.33 17.03 15.45
C GLN A 197 12.16 17.29 13.95
N ILE A 198 10.94 17.70 13.56
CA ILE A 198 10.64 18.14 12.21
C ILE A 198 10.82 19.65 12.16
N VAL A 199 11.63 20.10 11.22
CA VAL A 199 11.88 21.53 10.97
C VAL A 199 11.41 21.89 9.58
N THR A 200 10.50 22.84 9.49
CA THR A 200 10.09 23.45 8.21
C THR A 200 11.10 24.54 7.85
N HIS A 201 11.71 24.42 6.69
CA HIS A 201 12.71 25.38 6.18
C HIS A 201 12.11 26.41 5.24
N GLU A 202 11.21 25.95 4.38
CA GLU A 202 10.63 26.75 3.31
C GLU A 202 9.16 26.37 3.15
N THR A 203 8.33 27.36 2.88
CA THR A 203 6.93 27.16 2.52
C THR A 203 6.67 27.78 1.15
N HIS A 204 6.00 27.03 0.27
CA HIS A 204 5.66 27.45 -1.07
C HIS A 204 4.17 27.28 -1.32
N GLU A 205 3.53 28.29 -1.90
CA GLU A 205 2.18 28.13 -2.46
C GLU A 205 2.29 27.68 -3.93
N LEU A 206 1.58 26.64 -4.29
CA LEU A 206 1.61 26.03 -5.62
C LEU A 206 0.22 25.89 -6.18
N HIS A 207 -0.03 26.50 -7.34
CA HIS A 207 -1.27 26.32 -8.08
C HIS A 207 -1.27 24.97 -8.79
N ALA A 208 -2.43 24.29 -8.80
CA ALA A 208 -2.64 23.06 -9.52
C ALA A 208 -3.97 23.06 -10.24
N GLY A 209 -4.00 22.70 -11.52
CA GLY A 209 -5.23 22.47 -12.26
C GLY A 209 -6.01 21.29 -11.70
N LEU A 210 -5.28 20.28 -11.18
CA LEU A 210 -5.84 19.09 -10.55
C LEU A 210 -4.92 18.58 -9.46
N VAL A 211 -5.48 18.20 -8.30
CA VAL A 211 -4.78 17.56 -7.19
C VAL A 211 -5.29 16.13 -7.01
N VAL A 212 -4.38 15.16 -7.05
CA VAL A 212 -4.66 13.77 -6.69
C VAL A 212 -4.15 13.54 -5.27
N VAL A 213 -5.07 13.35 -4.34
CA VAL A 213 -4.79 13.08 -2.93
C VAL A 213 -4.55 11.58 -2.74
N ALA A 214 -3.28 11.15 -2.77
CA ALA A 214 -2.85 9.76 -2.62
C ALA A 214 -2.09 9.53 -1.31
N MET A 215 -2.48 10.26 -0.25
CA MET A 215 -1.81 10.31 1.06
C MET A 215 -2.12 9.11 1.96
N GLY A 216 -2.70 8.04 1.40
CA GLY A 216 -3.06 6.84 2.17
C GLY A 216 -4.07 7.15 3.27
N ALA A 217 -3.79 6.73 4.50
CA ALA A 217 -4.68 6.92 5.63
C ALA A 217 -4.93 8.39 6.02
N ASP A 218 -4.00 9.28 5.66
CA ASP A 218 -4.11 10.71 5.98
C ASP A 218 -4.95 11.49 4.95
N GLY A 219 -5.16 10.92 3.74
CA GLY A 219 -5.85 11.60 2.64
C GLY A 219 -7.29 12.03 2.95
N PRO A 220 -8.16 11.13 3.45
CA PRO A 220 -9.52 11.49 3.83
C PRO A 220 -9.58 12.61 4.86
N HIS A 221 -8.70 12.55 5.85
CA HIS A 221 -8.64 13.56 6.90
C HIS A 221 -8.15 14.91 6.36
N ALA A 222 -7.11 14.93 5.52
CA ALA A 222 -6.64 16.16 4.89
C ALA A 222 -7.76 16.81 4.05
N ALA A 223 -8.50 16.01 3.25
CA ALA A 223 -9.63 16.50 2.48
C ALA A 223 -10.72 17.13 3.37
N GLU A 224 -11.02 16.53 4.51
CA GLU A 224 -12.04 17.03 5.43
C GLU A 224 -11.59 18.28 6.18
N HIS A 225 -10.38 18.27 6.76
CA HIS A 225 -9.91 19.37 7.61
C HIS A 225 -9.37 20.58 6.85
N GLU A 226 -8.77 20.37 5.69
CA GLU A 226 -8.13 21.44 4.93
C GLU A 226 -9.06 22.03 3.84
N LEU A 227 -9.96 21.20 3.28
CA LEU A 227 -10.89 21.63 2.23
C LEU A 227 -12.37 21.60 2.66
N GLY A 228 -12.68 21.08 3.84
CA GLY A 228 -14.08 20.92 4.28
C GLY A 228 -14.86 19.86 3.49
N LEU A 229 -14.17 18.95 2.80
CA LEU A 229 -14.76 17.93 1.94
C LEU A 229 -15.02 16.65 2.74
N HIS A 230 -16.29 16.34 2.94
CA HIS A 230 -16.67 15.16 3.72
C HIS A 230 -16.36 13.86 2.99
N THR A 231 -15.74 12.91 3.69
CA THR A 231 -15.44 11.57 3.20
C THR A 231 -15.98 10.51 4.15
N THR A 232 -16.45 9.38 3.61
CA THR A 232 -16.96 8.25 4.40
C THR A 232 -15.89 7.18 4.62
N HIS A 233 -14.62 7.59 4.71
CA HIS A 233 -13.50 6.66 4.82
C HIS A 233 -13.03 6.54 6.26
N GLY A 234 -12.72 5.30 6.63
CA GLY A 234 -12.11 4.99 7.90
C GLY A 234 -10.61 4.75 7.77
N ARG A 235 -9.97 4.58 8.92
CA ARG A 235 -8.59 4.13 8.98
C ARG A 235 -8.39 3.08 10.06
N ALA A 236 -7.41 2.21 9.87
CA ALA A 236 -7.01 1.22 10.84
C ALA A 236 -5.49 1.13 10.92
N TYR A 237 -5.00 0.79 12.08
CA TYR A 237 -3.59 0.49 12.29
C TYR A 237 -3.36 -1.02 12.29
N ARG A 238 -2.41 -1.49 11.48
CA ARG A 238 -2.03 -2.90 11.41
C ARG A 238 -0.55 -3.05 11.70
N GLN A 239 -0.22 -3.94 12.64
CA GLN A 239 1.14 -4.37 12.92
C GLN A 239 1.45 -5.64 12.15
N LEU A 240 2.73 -5.84 11.84
CA LEU A 240 3.25 -6.99 11.09
C LEU A 240 4.35 -7.67 11.90
N PRO A 241 3.99 -8.46 12.92
CA PRO A 241 4.98 -9.22 13.67
C PRO A 241 5.67 -10.24 12.78
N ARG A 242 6.88 -10.64 13.16
CA ARG A 242 7.61 -11.71 12.49
C ARG A 242 7.64 -12.95 13.36
N LEU A 243 7.68 -14.11 12.69
CA LEU A 243 7.80 -15.42 13.30
C LEU A 243 9.04 -16.10 12.74
N ASN A 244 9.89 -16.62 13.61
CA ASN A 244 11.18 -17.24 13.26
C ASN A 244 11.08 -18.71 12.84
N THR A 245 9.87 -19.23 12.65
CA THR A 245 9.68 -20.55 12.04
C THR A 245 10.35 -20.58 10.66
N PRO A 246 11.20 -21.56 10.36
CA PRO A 246 11.89 -21.63 9.08
C PRO A 246 10.93 -21.69 7.88
N SER A 247 11.26 -20.96 6.84
CA SER A 247 10.56 -21.02 5.56
C SER A 247 11.55 -21.08 4.38
N THR A 248 11.13 -21.68 3.29
CA THR A 248 11.91 -21.82 2.04
C THR A 248 11.19 -21.11 0.89
N ASP A 249 11.81 -21.13 -0.29
CA ASP A 249 11.17 -20.59 -1.50
C ASP A 249 9.96 -21.44 -1.95
N HIS A 250 9.85 -22.68 -1.48
CA HIS A 250 8.74 -23.58 -1.78
C HIS A 250 7.64 -23.58 -0.73
N THR A 251 7.87 -22.96 0.42
CA THR A 251 6.85 -22.85 1.48
C THR A 251 5.68 -22.00 0.97
N PRO A 252 4.44 -22.52 0.96
CA PRO A 252 3.28 -21.74 0.52
C PRO A 252 2.96 -20.60 1.49
N THR A 253 2.25 -19.59 1.00
CA THR A 253 1.58 -18.63 1.87
C THR A 253 0.36 -19.31 2.50
N LEU A 254 0.18 -19.17 3.81
CA LEU A 254 -0.98 -19.68 4.53
C LEU A 254 -1.90 -18.57 4.95
N ARG A 255 -3.21 -18.78 4.90
CA ARG A 255 -4.22 -17.88 5.47
C ARG A 255 -5.18 -18.68 6.33
N ALA A 256 -5.45 -18.22 7.54
CA ALA A 256 -6.42 -18.82 8.44
C ALA A 256 -7.08 -17.74 9.29
N GLY A 257 -8.41 -17.72 9.37
CA GLY A 257 -9.14 -16.73 10.16
C GLY A 257 -8.82 -15.27 9.84
N GLY A 258 -8.41 -14.98 8.59
CA GLY A 258 -7.96 -13.65 8.16
C GLY A 258 -6.51 -13.30 8.47
N LEU A 259 -5.79 -14.13 9.26
CA LEU A 259 -4.34 -14.01 9.47
C LEU A 259 -3.61 -14.64 8.27
N ILE A 260 -2.64 -13.92 7.69
CA ILE A 260 -1.76 -14.44 6.65
C ILE A 260 -0.37 -14.71 7.24
N LEU A 261 0.16 -15.91 7.03
CA LEU A 261 1.54 -16.27 7.25
C LEU A 261 2.25 -16.19 5.91
N ARG A 262 2.97 -15.11 5.68
CA ARG A 262 3.73 -14.89 4.45
C ARG A 262 5.18 -15.29 4.64
N PRO A 263 5.69 -16.31 3.92
CA PRO A 263 7.11 -16.66 3.96
C PRO A 263 7.96 -15.48 3.47
N GLN A 264 8.95 -15.08 4.28
CA GLN A 264 9.84 -13.97 3.97
C GLN A 264 11.15 -14.06 4.75
N HIS A 265 12.27 -13.94 4.05
CA HIS A 265 13.63 -13.91 4.66
C HIS A 265 13.94 -15.09 5.59
N GLY A 266 13.50 -16.29 5.19
CA GLY A 266 13.74 -17.52 5.97
C GLY A 266 12.79 -17.75 7.14
N GLY A 267 11.89 -16.82 7.43
CA GLY A 267 10.83 -16.90 8.43
C GLY A 267 9.48 -16.52 7.84
N PHE A 268 8.58 -16.01 8.69
CA PHE A 268 7.27 -15.52 8.25
C PHE A 268 7.03 -14.09 8.73
N THR A 269 6.42 -13.29 7.87
CA THR A 269 5.73 -12.07 8.27
C THR A 269 4.27 -12.43 8.53
N LEU A 270 3.78 -12.12 9.72
CA LEU A 270 2.39 -12.29 10.09
C LEU A 270 1.62 -11.04 9.67
N VAL A 271 0.53 -11.23 8.93
CA VAL A 271 -0.36 -10.15 8.50
C VAL A 271 -1.72 -10.35 9.15
N PRO A 272 -1.97 -9.75 10.32
CA PRO A 272 -3.23 -9.89 11.03
C PRO A 272 -4.40 -9.30 10.24
N PRO A 273 -5.64 -9.69 10.54
CA PRO A 273 -6.84 -9.03 10.03
C PRO A 273 -6.83 -7.53 10.32
N ILE A 274 -7.55 -6.77 9.51
CA ILE A 274 -7.68 -5.33 9.72
C ILE A 274 -8.86 -5.06 10.65
N HIS A 275 -8.59 -4.43 11.79
CA HIS A 275 -9.61 -3.99 12.72
C HIS A 275 -10.03 -2.55 12.39
N HIS A 276 -11.34 -2.33 12.29
CA HIS A 276 -11.93 -1.03 11.91
C HIS A 276 -11.74 0.08 12.95
N ARG A 277 -11.19 -0.22 14.12
CA ARG A 277 -11.06 0.77 15.17
C ARG A 277 -9.72 1.49 15.10
N ASP A 278 -9.77 2.81 15.00
CA ASP A 278 -8.69 3.69 15.42
C ASP A 278 -8.87 3.99 16.91
N PRO A 279 -8.19 3.28 17.84
CA PRO A 279 -8.43 3.40 19.27
C PRO A 279 -7.98 4.74 19.84
N HIS A 280 -7.19 5.50 19.11
CA HIS A 280 -6.60 6.75 19.58
C HIS A 280 -7.19 7.98 18.92
N GLY A 281 -8.10 7.81 17.96
CA GLY A 281 -8.56 8.87 17.09
C GLY A 281 -7.44 9.45 16.24
N TYR A 282 -7.78 10.22 15.23
CA TYR A 282 -6.80 10.97 14.48
C TYR A 282 -6.36 12.19 15.29
N ARG A 283 -5.08 12.26 15.60
CA ARG A 283 -4.45 13.46 16.13
C ARG A 283 -3.42 13.97 15.14
N PRO A 284 -3.72 15.00 14.35
CA PRO A 284 -2.74 15.62 13.48
C PRO A 284 -1.68 16.28 14.36
N THR A 285 -0.53 15.72 14.45
CA THR A 285 0.59 16.32 15.14
C THR A 285 1.76 16.36 14.20
N GLY A 286 1.96 17.53 13.59
CA GLY A 286 3.23 17.93 13.01
C GLY A 286 3.92 16.95 12.03
N GLY A 287 3.15 16.23 11.23
CA GLY A 287 3.71 15.36 10.19
C GLY A 287 4.30 14.03 10.67
N ARG A 288 4.31 13.72 11.97
CA ARG A 288 4.60 12.39 12.48
C ARG A 288 3.33 11.56 12.62
N LEU A 289 3.44 10.25 12.39
CA LEU A 289 2.51 9.24 12.89
C LEU A 289 2.61 9.20 14.43
N THR A 290 2.21 10.27 15.09
CA THR A 290 2.12 10.30 16.54
C THR A 290 0.88 9.55 16.95
N GLY A 291 1.01 8.69 17.95
CA GLY A 291 -0.03 7.80 18.40
C GLY A 291 0.06 6.39 17.80
N VAL A 292 1.18 6.03 17.17
CA VAL A 292 1.50 4.62 16.92
C VAL A 292 1.62 3.93 18.28
N PRO A 293 0.82 2.88 18.55
CA PRO A 293 0.89 2.17 19.81
C PRO A 293 2.29 1.60 20.03
N VAL A 294 2.82 1.80 21.22
CA VAL A 294 4.04 1.15 21.65
C VAL A 294 3.73 -0.31 21.97
N GLY A 295 4.52 -1.24 21.46
CA GLY A 295 4.36 -2.67 21.68
C GLY A 295 3.34 -3.34 20.74
N VAL A 296 3.04 -4.61 21.02
CA VAL A 296 2.05 -5.38 20.26
C VAL A 296 0.66 -4.98 20.73
N ARG A 297 -0.21 -4.63 19.79
CA ARG A 297 -1.60 -4.29 20.10
C ARG A 297 -2.37 -5.48 20.62
N ARG A 298 -3.31 -5.21 21.51
CA ARG A 298 -4.19 -6.22 22.10
C ARG A 298 -4.95 -7.01 21.01
N GLU A 299 -5.48 -6.34 20.01
CA GLU A 299 -6.22 -6.98 18.92
C GLU A 299 -5.34 -7.95 18.12
N THR A 300 -4.09 -7.55 17.86
CA THR A 300 -3.10 -8.43 17.21
C THR A 300 -2.81 -9.67 18.06
N LEU A 301 -2.61 -9.50 19.37
CA LEU A 301 -2.40 -10.63 20.28
C LEU A 301 -3.63 -11.54 20.34
N GLU A 302 -4.83 -10.99 20.40
CA GLU A 302 -6.08 -11.78 20.42
C GLU A 302 -6.25 -12.61 19.15
N ASP A 303 -5.89 -12.06 17.98
CA ASP A 303 -5.90 -12.81 16.71
C ASP A 303 -4.91 -13.97 16.73
N LEU A 304 -3.69 -13.74 17.22
CA LEU A 304 -2.67 -14.77 17.30
C LEU A 304 -3.09 -15.89 18.29
N LEU A 305 -3.57 -15.50 19.47
CA LEU A 305 -4.01 -16.45 20.51
C LEU A 305 -5.17 -17.33 20.03
N ARG A 306 -6.12 -16.77 19.28
CA ARG A 306 -7.25 -17.50 18.72
C ARG A 306 -6.82 -18.61 17.75
N LEU A 307 -5.71 -18.42 17.07
CA LEU A 307 -5.22 -19.32 16.04
C LEU A 307 -4.07 -20.25 16.52
N MET A 308 -3.61 -20.11 17.77
CA MET A 308 -2.47 -20.91 18.28
C MET A 308 -2.69 -22.42 18.20
N ALA A 309 -3.92 -22.90 18.44
CA ALA A 309 -4.24 -24.32 18.34
C ALA A 309 -4.25 -24.83 16.89
N ALA A 310 -4.63 -23.96 15.95
CA ALA A 310 -4.76 -24.29 14.53
C ALA A 310 -3.46 -24.07 13.73
N LEU A 311 -2.59 -23.21 14.25
CA LEU A 311 -1.29 -22.86 13.66
C LEU A 311 -0.18 -23.08 14.71
N PRO A 312 0.31 -24.31 14.89
CA PRO A 312 1.27 -24.68 15.94
C PRO A 312 2.50 -23.78 16.07
N PRO A 313 3.07 -23.20 14.99
CA PRO A 313 4.19 -22.26 15.12
C PRO A 313 3.89 -21.03 15.98
N LEU A 314 2.63 -20.59 16.05
CA LEU A 314 2.25 -19.46 16.92
C LEU A 314 2.35 -19.79 18.40
N ALA A 315 2.30 -21.10 18.77
CA ALA A 315 2.41 -21.57 20.14
C ALA A 315 3.84 -21.92 20.55
N THR A 316 4.65 -22.36 19.57
CA THR A 316 5.98 -22.95 19.84
C THR A 316 7.14 -22.00 19.56
N GLU A 317 6.96 -21.06 18.65
CA GLU A 317 8.00 -20.13 18.25
C GLU A 317 7.81 -18.74 18.86
N ALA A 318 8.92 -18.12 19.23
CA ALA A 318 8.88 -16.75 19.68
C ALA A 318 8.57 -15.78 18.53
N LEU A 319 7.69 -14.85 18.81
CA LEU A 319 7.52 -13.70 17.93
C LEU A 319 8.79 -12.85 17.95
N GLU A 320 9.32 -12.53 16.79
CA GLU A 320 10.35 -11.52 16.67
C GLU A 320 9.69 -10.14 16.77
N VAL A 321 9.86 -9.51 17.91
CA VAL A 321 9.30 -8.18 18.20
C VAL A 321 10.38 -7.08 18.19
N GLY A 322 11.52 -7.35 17.55
CA GLY A 322 12.67 -6.46 17.54
C GLY A 322 13.41 -6.47 18.91
N HIS A 323 14.20 -5.45 19.17
CA HIS A 323 14.92 -5.29 20.43
C HIS A 323 13.99 -4.85 21.58
N SER A 324 12.79 -4.38 21.27
CA SER A 324 11.74 -4.05 22.23
C SER A 324 10.36 -4.30 21.62
N LEU A 325 9.35 -4.47 22.50
CA LEU A 325 7.94 -4.55 22.07
C LEU A 325 7.47 -3.30 21.32
N ALA A 326 8.23 -2.20 21.40
CA ALA A 326 7.97 -0.97 20.67
C ALA A 326 8.31 -1.06 19.16
N ASP A 327 9.09 -2.06 18.76
CA ASP A 327 9.70 -2.11 17.43
C ASP A 327 8.91 -2.99 16.45
N VAL A 328 7.70 -3.42 16.81
CA VAL A 328 6.83 -4.18 15.88
C VAL A 328 6.40 -3.27 14.73
N PRO A 329 6.83 -3.55 13.50
CA PRO A 329 6.48 -2.70 12.36
C PRO A 329 4.96 -2.62 12.19
N GLY A 330 4.47 -1.43 11.91
CA GLY A 330 3.05 -1.23 11.65
C GLY A 330 2.78 0.06 10.89
N ALA A 331 1.64 0.14 10.25
CA ALA A 331 1.22 1.32 9.50
C ALA A 331 -0.28 1.57 9.61
N TRP A 332 -0.64 2.84 9.39
CA TRP A 332 -2.01 3.25 9.19
C TRP A 332 -2.45 2.93 7.76
N LEU A 333 -3.62 2.34 7.63
CA LEU A 333 -4.25 1.95 6.37
C LEU A 333 -5.52 2.76 6.16
N ALA A 334 -5.75 3.24 4.96
CA ALA A 334 -7.05 3.74 4.56
C ALA A 334 -8.02 2.57 4.36
N LEU A 335 -9.25 2.73 4.84
CA LEU A 335 -10.34 1.80 4.63
C LEU A 335 -11.42 2.48 3.79
N PRO A 336 -11.44 2.28 2.47
CA PRO A 336 -12.52 2.77 1.64
C PRO A 336 -13.89 2.32 2.21
N GLU A 337 -14.81 3.26 2.36
CA GLU A 337 -16.13 3.03 3.00
C GLU A 337 -16.06 2.47 4.43
N GLY A 338 -14.89 2.54 5.09
CA GLY A 338 -14.69 2.02 6.45
C GLY A 338 -14.74 0.51 6.60
N ARG A 339 -14.66 -0.27 5.51
CA ARG A 339 -14.77 -1.72 5.50
C ARG A 339 -13.47 -2.39 5.08
N ALA A 340 -13.10 -3.47 5.76
CA ALA A 340 -11.85 -4.20 5.51
C ALA A 340 -11.83 -4.98 4.19
N ASP A 341 -12.99 -5.27 3.63
CA ASP A 341 -13.19 -6.02 2.38
C ASP A 341 -13.41 -5.11 1.16
N THR A 342 -13.33 -3.80 1.34
CA THR A 342 -13.57 -2.84 0.25
C THR A 342 -12.36 -2.77 -0.68
N PRO A 343 -12.57 -2.84 -2.01
CA PRO A 343 -11.50 -2.69 -2.97
C PRO A 343 -10.92 -1.27 -2.97
N PRO A 344 -9.71 -1.08 -3.53
CA PRO A 344 -9.16 0.25 -3.76
C PRO A 344 -10.12 1.08 -4.62
N CYS A 345 -10.12 2.38 -4.39
CA CYS A 345 -11.02 3.29 -5.10
C CYS A 345 -10.34 4.61 -5.43
N HIS A 346 -10.93 5.32 -6.40
CA HIS A 346 -10.75 6.76 -6.54
C HIS A 346 -12.11 7.45 -6.48
N GLN A 347 -12.11 8.66 -5.95
CA GLN A 347 -13.31 9.47 -5.79
C GLN A 347 -13.04 10.91 -6.24
N HIS A 348 -13.92 11.46 -7.04
CA HIS A 348 -13.96 12.89 -7.29
C HIS A 348 -14.58 13.59 -6.08
N LEU A 349 -13.83 14.43 -5.41
CA LEU A 349 -14.29 15.13 -4.20
C LEU A 349 -14.92 16.48 -4.53
N THR A 350 -14.26 17.25 -5.37
CA THR A 350 -14.72 18.54 -5.90
C THR A 350 -13.97 18.83 -7.20
N GLU A 351 -14.33 19.93 -7.88
CA GLU A 351 -13.62 20.36 -9.08
C GLU A 351 -12.11 20.47 -8.81
N GLY A 352 -11.33 19.81 -9.64
CA GLY A 352 -9.87 19.77 -9.51
C GLY A 352 -9.31 18.92 -8.36
N VAL A 353 -10.12 18.16 -7.60
CA VAL A 353 -9.61 17.33 -6.49
C VAL A 353 -10.14 15.90 -6.57
N HIS A 354 -9.21 14.94 -6.65
CA HIS A 354 -9.51 13.52 -6.58
C HIS A 354 -8.81 12.85 -5.39
N LEU A 355 -9.52 11.97 -4.70
CA LEU A 355 -8.96 11.09 -3.68
C LEU A 355 -8.63 9.74 -4.31
N LEU A 356 -7.44 9.17 -4.00
CA LEU A 356 -6.98 7.87 -4.48
C LEU A 356 -6.53 7.01 -3.31
N LEU A 357 -7.25 5.94 -3.03
CA LEU A 357 -7.02 5.05 -1.90
C LEU A 357 -6.74 3.61 -2.32
N GLY A 358 -5.74 3.00 -1.70
CA GLY A 358 -5.38 1.61 -1.91
C GLY A 358 -6.25 0.64 -1.11
N GLY A 359 -6.32 0.82 0.20
CA GLY A 359 -7.03 -0.08 1.10
C GLY A 359 -6.47 -1.51 1.15
N PRO A 360 -7.23 -2.44 1.74
CA PRO A 360 -6.81 -3.83 1.96
C PRO A 360 -6.56 -4.63 0.70
N LEU A 361 -7.38 -4.43 -0.33
CA LEU A 361 -7.33 -5.18 -1.59
C LEU A 361 -6.47 -4.47 -2.67
N ALA A 362 -5.55 -3.61 -2.26
CA ALA A 362 -4.67 -2.92 -3.19
C ALA A 362 -3.64 -3.87 -3.85
N ASP A 363 -3.37 -5.04 -3.28
CA ASP A 363 -2.44 -6.00 -3.88
C ASP A 363 -2.97 -6.55 -5.21
N PRO A 364 -4.21 -7.04 -5.35
CA PRO A 364 -4.73 -7.49 -6.63
C PRO A 364 -5.25 -6.37 -7.55
N LEU A 365 -5.63 -5.18 -7.02
CA LEU A 365 -6.39 -4.20 -7.81
C LEU A 365 -5.80 -2.78 -7.83
N GLY A 366 -4.81 -2.47 -6.99
CA GLY A 366 -4.35 -1.09 -6.79
C GLY A 366 -3.82 -0.43 -8.06
N LEU A 367 -3.03 -1.15 -8.86
CA LEU A 367 -2.51 -0.61 -10.12
C LEU A 367 -3.63 -0.30 -11.13
N ALA A 368 -4.66 -1.16 -11.20
CA ALA A 368 -5.79 -0.92 -12.11
C ALA A 368 -6.58 0.34 -11.73
N VAL A 369 -6.81 0.55 -10.43
CA VAL A 369 -7.49 1.76 -9.94
C VAL A 369 -6.66 3.02 -10.17
N ALA A 370 -5.34 2.94 -9.96
CA ALA A 370 -4.45 4.06 -10.27
C ALA A 370 -4.42 4.38 -11.77
N TYR A 371 -4.44 3.34 -12.63
CA TYR A 371 -4.56 3.50 -14.09
C TYR A 371 -5.91 4.12 -14.48
N ASP A 372 -7.02 3.64 -13.89
CA ASP A 372 -8.36 4.16 -14.22
C ASP A 372 -8.47 5.65 -13.90
N LEU A 373 -7.96 6.10 -12.75
CA LEU A 373 -7.90 7.53 -12.43
C LEU A 373 -7.04 8.30 -13.44
N ALA A 374 -5.84 7.81 -13.73
CA ALA A 374 -4.96 8.45 -14.70
C ALA A 374 -5.59 8.57 -16.09
N ALA A 375 -6.28 7.52 -16.54
CA ALA A 375 -6.97 7.51 -17.82
C ALA A 375 -8.16 8.51 -17.85
N ARG A 376 -8.91 8.63 -16.76
CA ARG A 376 -9.98 9.66 -16.63
C ARG A 376 -9.42 11.07 -16.72
N VAL A 377 -8.34 11.34 -15.99
CA VAL A 377 -7.67 12.65 -16.00
C VAL A 377 -7.12 12.96 -17.40
N ALA A 378 -6.57 11.98 -18.09
CA ALA A 378 -6.04 12.10 -19.45
C ALA A 378 -7.13 12.11 -20.54
N GLY A 379 -8.40 11.90 -20.19
CA GLY A 379 -9.51 11.81 -21.18
C GLY A 379 -9.47 10.54 -22.04
N VAL A 380 -8.78 9.48 -21.60
CA VAL A 380 -8.64 8.20 -22.31
C VAL A 380 -9.77 7.25 -21.89
N GLY A 381 -10.60 6.83 -22.85
CA GLY A 381 -11.72 5.91 -22.58
C GLY A 381 -11.34 4.45 -22.50
N GLU A 382 -10.33 4.02 -23.26
CA GLU A 382 -9.89 2.63 -23.35
C GLU A 382 -9.11 2.19 -22.11
N ARG A 383 -9.29 0.93 -21.70
CA ARG A 383 -8.59 0.30 -20.57
C ARG A 383 -7.81 -0.93 -21.04
N PRO A 384 -6.61 -1.19 -20.51
CA PRO A 384 -5.77 -2.30 -20.97
C PRO A 384 -6.33 -3.69 -20.60
N TRP A 385 -7.43 -3.74 -19.88
CA TRP A 385 -8.14 -4.96 -19.49
C TRP A 385 -9.55 -5.08 -20.08
N ALA A 386 -9.96 -4.12 -20.89
CA ALA A 386 -11.28 -4.11 -21.55
C ALA A 386 -11.47 -5.29 -22.53
#